data_a22a358b11220835581ae3a3077c5cd9
#
_entry.id   a22a358b11220835581ae3a3077c5cd9
#
_cell.length_a   1.000
_cell.length_b   1.000
_cell.length_c   1.000
_cell.angle_alpha   90.00
_cell.angle_beta   90.00
_cell.angle_gamma   90.00
#
_symmetry.space_group_name_H-M   'P 1'
#
loop_
_entity.id
_entity.type
_entity.pdbx_description
1 polymer ?
#
loop_
_entity_poly.entity_id
_entity_poly.type
_entity_poly.pdbx_seq_one_letter_code
_entity_poly.pdbx_strand_id
1 'polypeptide(L)'
;AYQTGDLAKITPDGEIEFFGRIDNQIKLRGLRIELGEIEEVINSFEGIVTSITVPVDNKYLCCYFMADREIDTEELTAYASGSLAHYMVPDVFVQMEKMPLTQNGKIDKKALPKPVSQPENLKEPKTPMQKKIFEIVAKVVENDFFGIDTSFYRAGLSSISAMKLCILISDEFGVTVKTSDIHENN
;
A
#
# COMPACT_ATOMS: atom_id res chain seq x y z
N ALA A 1 -26.37 2.11 -18.50
CA ALA A 1 -26.08 1.22 -17.37
C ALA A 1 -24.60 1.37 -17.02
N TYR A 2 -24.26 1.45 -15.74
CA TYR A 2 -22.88 1.49 -15.25
C TYR A 2 -22.46 0.09 -14.83
N GLN A 3 -21.34 -0.41 -15.34
CA GLN A 3 -20.78 -1.71 -14.96
C GLN A 3 -19.86 -1.50 -13.75
N THR A 4 -20.27 -2.00 -12.57
CA THR A 4 -19.55 -1.74 -11.31
C THR A 4 -18.27 -2.53 -11.17
N GLY A 5 -18.12 -3.65 -11.92
CA GLY A 5 -17.01 -4.59 -11.76
C GLY A 5 -17.18 -5.54 -10.56
N ASP A 6 -18.34 -5.49 -9.89
CA ASP A 6 -18.63 -6.36 -8.75
C ASP A 6 -19.23 -7.69 -9.22
N LEU A 7 -18.80 -8.79 -8.56
CA LEU A 7 -19.38 -10.10 -8.74
C LEU A 7 -20.42 -10.35 -7.63
N ALA A 8 -21.67 -10.50 -8.03
CA ALA A 8 -22.77 -10.74 -7.12
C ALA A 8 -23.73 -11.79 -7.68
N LYS A 9 -24.45 -12.47 -6.81
CA LYS A 9 -25.50 -13.41 -7.14
C LYS A 9 -26.79 -12.99 -6.44
N ILE A 10 -27.92 -13.12 -7.13
CA ILE A 10 -29.23 -12.96 -6.52
C ILE A 10 -29.60 -14.30 -5.87
N THR A 11 -29.88 -14.28 -4.58
CA THR A 11 -30.35 -15.47 -3.82
C THR A 11 -31.79 -15.77 -4.18
N PRO A 12 -32.29 -16.99 -3.86
CA PRO A 12 -33.72 -17.32 -4.11
C PRO A 12 -34.68 -16.39 -3.37
N ASP A 13 -34.26 -15.77 -2.28
CA ASP A 13 -35.06 -14.81 -1.48
C ASP A 13 -34.99 -13.37 -2.03
N GLY A 14 -34.28 -13.16 -3.14
CA GLY A 14 -34.15 -11.85 -3.81
C GLY A 14 -33.08 -10.94 -3.23
N GLU A 15 -32.26 -11.40 -2.29
CA GLU A 15 -31.15 -10.66 -1.76
C GLU A 15 -29.92 -10.74 -2.67
N ILE A 16 -29.04 -9.73 -2.60
CA ILE A 16 -27.77 -9.70 -3.34
C ILE A 16 -26.64 -10.22 -2.46
N GLU A 17 -26.12 -11.38 -2.82
CA GLU A 17 -24.93 -11.96 -2.19
C GLU A 17 -23.69 -11.50 -2.97
N PHE A 18 -22.77 -10.80 -2.29
CA PHE A 18 -21.55 -10.25 -2.88
C PHE A 18 -20.40 -11.26 -2.82
N PHE A 19 -19.79 -11.55 -3.97
CA PHE A 19 -18.67 -12.50 -4.10
C PHE A 19 -17.32 -11.83 -4.33
N GLY A 20 -17.24 -10.51 -4.27
CA GLY A 20 -16.03 -9.77 -4.54
C GLY A 20 -16.07 -9.00 -5.85
N ARG A 21 -14.91 -8.67 -6.38
CA ARG A 21 -14.77 -7.93 -7.64
C ARG A 21 -14.20 -8.80 -8.75
N ILE A 22 -14.61 -8.52 -9.98
CA ILE A 22 -14.07 -9.16 -11.18
C ILE A 22 -12.67 -8.60 -11.49
N ASP A 23 -12.50 -7.31 -11.21
CA ASP A 23 -11.22 -6.61 -11.28
C ASP A 23 -10.41 -6.83 -9.98
N ASN A 24 -9.09 -6.75 -10.08
CA ASN A 24 -8.18 -6.88 -8.94
C ASN A 24 -8.13 -5.61 -8.08
N GLN A 25 -9.18 -4.78 -8.09
CA GLN A 25 -9.25 -3.58 -7.26
C GLN A 25 -9.42 -3.92 -5.79
N ILE A 26 -8.70 -3.20 -4.97
CA ILE A 26 -8.80 -3.28 -3.52
C ILE A 26 -9.07 -1.90 -2.92
N LYS A 27 -9.55 -1.89 -1.68
CA LYS A 27 -9.55 -0.71 -0.82
C LYS A 27 -8.45 -0.88 0.21
N LEU A 28 -7.44 -0.02 0.18
CA LEU A 28 -6.36 0.00 1.15
C LEU A 28 -6.21 1.41 1.69
N ARG A 29 -6.18 1.57 3.01
CA ARG A 29 -6.05 2.90 3.66
C ARG A 29 -7.09 3.92 3.15
N GLY A 30 -8.32 3.46 2.83
CA GLY A 30 -9.38 4.30 2.26
C GLY A 30 -9.22 4.67 0.78
N LEU A 31 -8.12 4.31 0.15
CA LEU A 31 -7.83 4.55 -1.25
C LEU A 31 -8.21 3.34 -2.10
N ARG A 32 -8.70 3.60 -3.32
CA ARG A 32 -9.00 2.57 -4.31
C ARG A 32 -7.77 2.31 -5.15
N ILE A 33 -7.27 1.09 -5.14
CA ILE A 33 -6.02 0.68 -5.78
C ILE A 33 -6.29 -0.41 -6.81
N GLU A 34 -5.78 -0.22 -8.01
CA GLU A 34 -5.76 -1.20 -9.10
C GLU A 34 -4.46 -2.00 -9.03
N LEU A 35 -4.50 -3.20 -8.48
CA LEU A 35 -3.29 -4.03 -8.36
C LEU A 35 -2.67 -4.37 -9.73
N GLY A 36 -3.51 -4.50 -10.77
CA GLY A 36 -3.04 -4.75 -12.13
C GLY A 36 -2.19 -3.63 -12.72
N GLU A 37 -2.48 -2.36 -12.40
CA GLU A 37 -1.68 -1.21 -12.82
C GLU A 37 -0.27 -1.26 -12.18
N ILE A 38 -0.20 -1.64 -10.91
CA ILE A 38 1.08 -1.83 -10.23
C ILE A 38 1.88 -2.96 -10.88
N GLU A 39 1.22 -4.10 -11.11
CA GLU A 39 1.85 -5.27 -11.74
C GLU A 39 2.34 -4.96 -13.16
N GLU A 40 1.60 -4.17 -13.94
CA GLU A 40 2.00 -3.75 -15.28
C GLU A 40 3.27 -2.89 -15.25
N VAL A 41 3.33 -1.90 -14.35
CA VAL A 41 4.50 -1.05 -14.17
C VAL A 41 5.72 -1.87 -13.72
N ILE A 42 5.54 -2.73 -12.71
CA ILE A 42 6.64 -3.56 -12.22
C ILE A 42 7.15 -4.53 -13.30
N ASN A 43 6.24 -5.16 -14.05
CA ASN A 43 6.60 -6.08 -15.13
C ASN A 43 7.31 -5.39 -16.32
N SER A 44 7.20 -4.06 -16.44
CA SER A 44 7.93 -3.30 -17.47
C SER A 44 9.36 -2.92 -17.06
N PHE A 45 9.76 -3.18 -15.80
CA PHE A 45 11.14 -3.00 -15.37
C PHE A 45 12.05 -4.07 -15.96
N GLU A 46 13.23 -3.66 -16.46
CA GLU A 46 14.16 -4.57 -17.14
C GLU A 46 14.64 -5.69 -16.22
N GLY A 47 14.50 -6.94 -16.67
CA GLY A 47 14.86 -8.14 -15.94
C GLY A 47 13.72 -8.78 -15.15
N ILE A 48 12.59 -8.10 -14.95
CA ILE A 48 11.40 -8.69 -14.32
C ILE A 48 10.71 -9.64 -15.31
N VAL A 49 10.46 -10.87 -14.88
CA VAL A 49 9.75 -11.90 -15.65
C VAL A 49 8.25 -11.86 -15.37
N THR A 50 7.88 -11.72 -14.12
CA THR A 50 6.48 -11.63 -13.67
C THR A 50 6.42 -11.08 -12.26
N SER A 51 5.31 -10.41 -11.92
CA SER A 51 5.05 -9.93 -10.59
C SER A 51 3.61 -10.16 -10.18
N ILE A 52 3.37 -10.13 -8.88
CA ILE A 52 2.05 -10.15 -8.27
C ILE A 52 2.07 -9.25 -7.04
N THR A 53 1.10 -8.36 -6.93
CA THR A 53 0.96 -7.47 -5.79
C THR A 53 -0.23 -7.91 -4.93
N VAL A 54 -0.03 -7.96 -3.62
CA VAL A 54 -1.08 -8.33 -2.68
C VAL A 54 -1.09 -7.37 -1.48
N PRO A 55 -2.27 -7.06 -0.93
CA PRO A 55 -2.37 -6.38 0.35
C PRO A 55 -2.01 -7.36 1.47
N VAL A 56 -1.21 -6.91 2.42
CA VAL A 56 -0.84 -7.68 3.63
C VAL A 56 -1.54 -7.05 4.82
N ASP A 57 -2.33 -7.87 5.54
CA ASP A 57 -3.11 -7.49 6.74
C ASP A 57 -3.95 -6.21 6.57
N ASN A 58 -4.30 -5.85 5.34
CA ASN A 58 -4.98 -4.60 4.96
C ASN A 58 -4.22 -3.33 5.39
N LYS A 59 -2.90 -3.44 5.60
CA LYS A 59 -2.03 -2.36 6.08
C LYS A 59 -1.09 -1.83 5.02
N TYR A 60 -0.51 -2.70 4.20
CA TYR A 60 0.51 -2.33 3.20
C TYR A 60 0.46 -3.23 1.96
N LEU A 61 1.13 -2.79 0.89
CA LEU A 61 1.27 -3.56 -0.35
C LEU A 61 2.61 -4.31 -0.36
N CYS A 62 2.55 -5.60 -0.68
CA CYS A 62 3.73 -6.40 -0.95
C CYS A 62 3.71 -6.88 -2.41
N CYS A 63 4.78 -6.58 -3.14
CA CYS A 63 4.98 -7.06 -4.49
C CYS A 63 5.98 -8.22 -4.50
N TYR A 64 5.53 -9.39 -4.89
CA TYR A 64 6.39 -10.55 -5.18
C TYR A 64 6.71 -10.56 -6.66
N PHE A 65 7.98 -10.77 -7.00
CA PHE A 65 8.39 -10.78 -8.39
C PHE A 65 9.44 -11.86 -8.66
N MET A 66 9.47 -12.34 -9.90
CA MET A 66 10.55 -13.16 -10.45
C MET A 66 11.33 -12.31 -11.44
N ALA A 67 12.63 -12.49 -11.45
CA ALA A 67 13.53 -11.81 -12.37
C ALA A 67 14.59 -12.78 -12.89
N ASP A 68 15.21 -12.42 -14.01
CA ASP A 68 16.31 -13.17 -14.62
C ASP A 68 17.68 -12.89 -13.96
N ARG A 69 17.72 -11.88 -13.08
CA ARG A 69 18.87 -11.46 -12.28
C ARG A 69 18.43 -11.00 -10.90
N GLU A 70 19.36 -10.76 -10.02
CA GLU A 70 19.10 -10.05 -8.77
C GLU A 70 18.77 -8.58 -9.07
N ILE A 71 17.68 -8.10 -8.49
CA ILE A 71 17.17 -6.73 -8.69
C ILE A 71 17.36 -5.95 -7.39
N ASP A 72 17.94 -4.76 -7.51
CA ASP A 72 17.99 -3.81 -6.41
C ASP A 72 16.59 -3.25 -6.16
N THR A 73 16.07 -3.50 -4.96
CA THR A 73 14.72 -3.06 -4.57
C THR A 73 14.61 -1.56 -4.40
N GLU A 74 15.71 -0.83 -4.16
CA GLU A 74 15.73 0.63 -4.14
C GLU A 74 15.55 1.19 -5.55
N GLU A 75 16.24 0.62 -6.54
CA GLU A 75 16.08 0.98 -7.94
C GLU A 75 14.67 0.70 -8.45
N LEU A 76 14.13 -0.49 -8.12
CA LEU A 76 12.76 -0.86 -8.47
C LEU A 76 11.73 0.07 -7.82
N THR A 77 11.94 0.47 -6.57
CA THR A 77 11.09 1.44 -5.86
C THR A 77 11.13 2.81 -6.52
N ALA A 78 12.32 3.28 -6.91
CA ALA A 78 12.49 4.56 -7.61
C ALA A 78 11.77 4.54 -8.98
N TYR A 79 11.90 3.44 -9.73
CA TYR A 79 11.21 3.24 -11.00
C TYR A 79 9.68 3.26 -10.84
N ALA A 80 9.15 2.49 -9.89
CA ALA A 80 7.72 2.45 -9.59
C ALA A 80 7.20 3.84 -9.17
N SER A 81 7.96 4.57 -8.35
CA SER A 81 7.60 5.93 -7.89
C SER A 81 7.57 6.96 -9.02
N GLY A 82 8.30 6.74 -10.11
CA GLY A 82 8.26 7.59 -11.30
C GLY A 82 7.01 7.39 -12.17
N SER A 83 6.32 6.26 -12.04
CA SER A 83 5.21 5.86 -12.91
C SER A 83 3.87 5.72 -12.18
N LEU A 84 3.90 5.37 -10.89
CA LEU A 84 2.70 5.15 -10.07
C LEU A 84 2.42 6.32 -9.14
N ALA A 85 1.15 6.49 -8.78
CA ALA A 85 0.82 7.34 -7.65
C ALA A 85 1.50 6.81 -6.37
N HIS A 86 2.00 7.69 -5.51
CA HIS A 86 2.79 7.31 -4.34
C HIS A 86 2.11 6.29 -3.40
N TYR A 87 0.78 6.30 -3.31
CA TYR A 87 0.02 5.33 -2.51
C TYR A 87 -0.14 3.95 -3.18
N MET A 88 0.25 3.82 -4.45
CA MET A 88 0.24 2.58 -5.23
C MET A 88 1.61 1.90 -5.25
N VAL A 89 2.67 2.61 -4.88
CA VAL A 89 4.02 2.03 -4.81
C VAL A 89 4.06 0.96 -3.71
N PRO A 90 4.46 -0.28 -4.02
CA PRO A 90 4.55 -1.33 -3.00
C PRO A 90 5.49 -0.93 -1.86
N ASP A 91 5.07 -1.21 -0.63
CA ASP A 91 5.86 -0.95 0.57
C ASP A 91 6.99 -1.99 0.73
N VAL A 92 6.78 -3.20 0.22
CA VAL A 92 7.73 -4.32 0.29
C VAL A 92 7.85 -4.99 -1.05
N PHE A 93 9.08 -5.27 -1.47
CA PHE A 93 9.40 -6.08 -2.64
C PHE A 93 10.08 -7.37 -2.22
N VAL A 94 9.61 -8.50 -2.76
CA VAL A 94 10.16 -9.84 -2.47
C VAL A 94 10.51 -10.53 -3.77
N GLN A 95 11.81 -10.70 -4.04
CA GLN A 95 12.25 -11.49 -5.17
C GLN A 95 12.10 -12.98 -4.88
N MET A 96 11.51 -13.70 -5.81
CA MET A 96 11.22 -15.13 -5.70
C MET A 96 11.97 -15.89 -6.80
N GLU A 97 12.53 -17.04 -6.46
CA GLU A 97 13.08 -17.95 -7.47
C GLU A 97 11.96 -18.61 -8.30
N LYS A 98 10.81 -18.87 -7.66
CA LYS A 98 9.65 -19.52 -8.28
C LYS A 98 8.36 -19.02 -7.68
N MET A 99 7.41 -18.64 -8.54
CA MET A 99 6.05 -18.32 -8.10
C MET A 99 5.27 -19.60 -7.80
N PRO A 100 4.55 -19.67 -6.66
CA PRO A 100 3.64 -20.76 -6.39
C PRO A 100 2.45 -20.69 -7.36
N LEU A 101 2.08 -21.82 -7.94
CA LEU A 101 0.98 -21.92 -8.89
C LEU A 101 -0.11 -22.84 -8.36
N THR A 102 -1.36 -22.48 -8.63
CA THR A 102 -2.52 -23.35 -8.45
C THR A 102 -2.50 -24.48 -9.47
N GLN A 103 -3.35 -25.50 -9.29
CA GLN A 103 -3.53 -26.58 -10.25
C GLN A 103 -3.91 -26.09 -11.67
N ASN A 104 -4.52 -24.92 -11.77
CA ASN A 104 -4.92 -24.30 -13.03
C ASN A 104 -3.86 -23.37 -13.63
N GLY A 105 -2.61 -23.37 -13.09
CA GLY A 105 -1.51 -22.56 -13.60
C GLY A 105 -1.55 -21.07 -13.27
N LYS A 106 -2.46 -20.62 -12.40
CA LYS A 106 -2.51 -19.24 -11.89
C LYS A 106 -1.64 -19.11 -10.63
N ILE A 107 -1.10 -17.92 -10.36
CA ILE A 107 -0.34 -17.67 -9.13
C ILE A 107 -1.24 -17.93 -7.90
N ASP A 108 -0.77 -18.76 -6.99
CA ASP A 108 -1.45 -19.07 -5.73
C ASP A 108 -1.07 -18.02 -4.67
N LYS A 109 -1.90 -16.99 -4.55
CA LYS A 109 -1.70 -15.91 -3.57
C LYS A 109 -1.65 -16.41 -2.13
N LYS A 110 -2.29 -17.55 -1.81
CA LYS A 110 -2.32 -18.11 -0.46
C LYS A 110 -1.03 -18.84 -0.09
N ALA A 111 -0.32 -19.33 -1.10
CA ALA A 111 0.95 -20.03 -0.94
C ALA A 111 2.17 -19.09 -1.00
N LEU A 112 1.96 -17.78 -1.20
CA LEU A 112 3.04 -16.79 -1.11
C LEU A 112 3.58 -16.76 0.33
N PRO A 113 4.91 -16.71 0.50
CA PRO A 113 5.50 -16.61 1.84
C PRO A 113 5.07 -15.29 2.49
N LYS A 114 4.92 -15.30 3.81
CA LYS A 114 4.77 -14.03 4.51
C LYS A 114 6.04 -13.21 4.27
N PRO A 115 5.90 -11.90 3.96
CA PRO A 115 7.09 -11.06 3.79
C PRO A 115 7.95 -11.14 5.04
N VAL A 116 9.19 -11.63 4.90
CA VAL A 116 10.13 -11.78 6.04
C VAL A 116 10.69 -10.42 6.45
N SER A 117 10.64 -9.47 5.55
CA SER A 117 11.00 -8.09 5.80
C SER A 117 9.75 -7.27 6.13
N GLN A 118 9.57 -6.96 7.39
CA GLN A 118 9.20 -5.57 7.69
C GLN A 118 10.22 -4.73 6.93
N PRO A 119 9.82 -3.59 6.29
CA PRO A 119 10.82 -2.76 5.65
C PRO A 119 11.95 -2.54 6.66
N GLU A 120 13.12 -3.11 6.37
CA GLU A 120 14.29 -3.15 7.29
C GLU A 120 14.75 -1.75 7.73
N ASN A 121 14.09 -0.72 7.22
CA ASN A 121 14.45 0.69 7.37
C ASN A 121 13.34 1.59 7.90
N LEU A 122 12.27 1.07 8.52
CA LEU A 122 11.35 1.97 9.22
C LEU A 122 12.06 2.56 10.43
N LYS A 123 12.46 3.82 10.30
CA LYS A 123 13.09 4.52 11.43
C LYS A 123 12.06 4.76 12.53
N GLU A 124 12.33 4.17 13.69
CA GLU A 124 11.49 4.36 14.86
C GLU A 124 11.62 5.77 15.46
N PRO A 125 10.54 6.30 16.06
CA PRO A 125 10.59 7.57 16.77
C PRO A 125 11.47 7.46 18.02
N LYS A 126 12.52 8.29 18.12
CA LYS A 126 13.51 8.27 19.21
C LYS A 126 13.19 9.27 20.32
N THR A 127 12.75 10.48 19.96
CA THR A 127 12.47 11.54 20.94
C THR A 127 11.02 11.47 21.44
N PRO A 128 10.70 12.00 22.63
CA PRO A 128 9.33 12.08 23.13
C PRO A 128 8.37 12.78 22.14
N MET A 129 8.84 13.85 21.48
CA MET A 129 8.06 14.58 20.48
C MET A 129 7.78 13.70 19.26
N GLN A 130 8.80 13.01 18.73
CA GLN A 130 8.62 12.09 17.59
C GLN A 130 7.62 10.97 17.92
N LYS A 131 7.70 10.38 19.13
CA LYS A 131 6.76 9.35 19.57
C LYS A 131 5.34 9.86 19.60
N LYS A 132 5.14 11.07 20.14
CA LYS A 132 3.81 11.67 20.23
C LYS A 132 3.23 11.99 18.86
N ILE A 133 4.02 12.57 17.95
CA ILE A 133 3.59 12.83 16.57
C ILE A 133 3.28 11.51 15.86
N PHE A 134 4.13 10.50 16.01
CA PHE A 134 3.92 9.18 15.44
C PHE A 134 2.58 8.57 15.88
N GLU A 135 2.26 8.61 17.18
CA GLU A 135 0.99 8.12 17.73
C GLU A 135 -0.22 8.87 17.13
N ILE A 136 -0.10 10.20 16.99
CA ILE A 136 -1.17 11.03 16.40
C ILE A 136 -1.36 10.64 14.92
N VAL A 137 -0.27 10.54 14.16
CA VAL A 137 -0.32 10.14 12.74
C VAL A 137 -0.92 8.74 12.60
N ALA A 138 -0.41 7.75 13.35
CA ALA A 138 -0.91 6.37 13.31
C ALA A 138 -2.42 6.29 13.56
N LYS A 139 -2.91 7.06 14.52
CA LYS A 139 -4.35 7.15 14.84
C LYS A 139 -5.17 7.81 13.73
N VAL A 140 -4.61 8.79 13.03
CA VAL A 140 -5.30 9.52 11.96
C VAL A 140 -5.37 8.70 10.68
N VAL A 141 -4.28 8.02 10.34
CA VAL A 141 -4.19 7.19 9.12
C VAL A 141 -4.68 5.75 9.35
N GLU A 142 -5.00 5.38 10.60
CA GLU A 142 -5.40 4.02 11.00
C GLU A 142 -4.37 2.96 10.55
N ASN A 143 -3.10 3.33 10.61
CA ASN A 143 -1.96 2.51 10.18
C ASN A 143 -0.77 2.80 11.09
N ASP A 144 -0.10 1.76 11.55
CA ASP A 144 1.12 1.81 12.38
C ASP A 144 2.38 1.32 11.62
N PHE A 145 2.19 1.00 10.33
CA PHE A 145 3.23 0.46 9.46
C PHE A 145 3.89 1.58 8.64
N PHE A 146 4.66 2.45 9.31
CA PHE A 146 5.45 3.52 8.71
C PHE A 146 6.58 3.94 9.67
N GLY A 147 7.64 4.56 9.14
CA GLY A 147 8.73 5.15 9.93
C GLY A 147 8.62 6.67 10.00
N ILE A 148 9.49 7.30 10.80
CA ILE A 148 9.54 8.77 10.94
C ILE A 148 10.02 9.49 9.68
N ASP A 149 10.56 8.77 8.71
CA ASP A 149 11.00 9.24 7.40
C ASP A 149 10.06 8.79 6.27
N THR A 150 8.97 8.12 6.62
CA THR A 150 7.93 7.77 5.65
C THR A 150 7.08 9.00 5.37
N SER A 151 6.88 9.33 4.09
CA SER A 151 5.97 10.38 3.68
C SER A 151 4.57 10.12 4.24
N PHE A 152 3.90 11.15 4.73
CA PHE A 152 2.55 11.05 5.28
C PHE A 152 1.54 10.42 4.29
N TYR A 153 1.69 10.71 3.00
CA TYR A 153 0.84 10.13 1.96
C TYR A 153 1.10 8.64 1.77
N ARG A 154 2.36 8.19 1.87
CA ARG A 154 2.68 6.75 1.87
C ARG A 154 2.15 6.07 3.14
N ALA A 155 2.17 6.75 4.28
CA ALA A 155 1.54 6.25 5.50
C ALA A 155 0.02 6.12 5.40
N GLY A 156 -0.63 6.78 4.41
CA GLY A 156 -2.06 6.69 4.17
C GLY A 156 -2.82 7.99 4.42
N LEU A 157 -2.12 9.14 4.54
CA LEU A 157 -2.77 10.42 4.76
C LEU A 157 -3.54 10.84 3.49
N SER A 158 -4.82 11.13 3.63
CA SER A 158 -5.67 11.75 2.62
C SER A 158 -5.82 13.25 2.90
N SER A 159 -6.34 14.02 1.93
CA SER A 159 -6.60 15.45 2.13
C SER A 159 -7.53 15.73 3.32
N ILE A 160 -8.51 14.84 3.57
CA ILE A 160 -9.44 14.98 4.71
C ILE A 160 -8.72 14.66 6.02
N SER A 161 -7.96 13.56 6.05
CA SER A 161 -7.20 13.18 7.25
C SER A 161 -6.05 14.16 7.55
N ALA A 162 -5.51 14.86 6.55
CA ALA A 162 -4.53 15.92 6.73
C ALA A 162 -5.10 17.10 7.57
N MET A 163 -6.33 17.51 7.32
CA MET A 163 -7.00 18.53 8.15
C MET A 163 -7.15 18.07 9.60
N LYS A 164 -7.56 16.82 9.81
CA LYS A 164 -7.68 16.24 11.15
C LYS A 164 -6.32 16.16 11.85
N LEU A 165 -5.27 15.80 11.11
CA LEU A 165 -3.89 15.76 11.62
C LEU A 165 -3.43 17.15 12.08
N CYS A 166 -3.65 18.20 11.27
CA CYS A 166 -3.32 19.57 11.63
C CYS A 166 -3.99 20.01 12.96
N ILE A 167 -5.27 19.70 13.12
CA ILE A 167 -6.01 20.03 14.34
C ILE A 167 -5.39 19.33 15.54
N LEU A 168 -5.18 18.01 15.45
CA LEU A 168 -4.66 17.23 16.57
C LEU A 168 -3.25 17.62 16.97
N ILE A 169 -2.37 17.94 16.00
CA ILE A 169 -1.01 18.44 16.30
C ILE A 169 -1.09 19.83 16.91
N SER A 170 -1.95 20.72 16.39
CA SER A 170 -2.11 22.06 16.93
C SER A 170 -2.59 22.05 18.37
N ASP A 171 -3.57 21.21 18.68
CA ASP A 171 -4.12 21.07 20.05
C ASP A 171 -3.10 20.46 21.01
N GLU A 172 -2.37 19.43 20.58
CA GLU A 172 -1.39 18.73 21.44
C GLU A 172 -0.17 19.58 21.80
N PHE A 173 0.32 20.37 20.83
CA PHE A 173 1.58 21.13 21.01
C PHE A 173 1.36 22.64 21.21
N GLY A 174 0.12 23.13 21.16
CA GLY A 174 -0.20 24.56 21.31
C GLY A 174 0.36 25.42 20.16
N VAL A 175 0.51 24.85 18.96
CA VAL A 175 1.02 25.51 17.76
C VAL A 175 -0.04 25.55 16.67
N THR A 176 0.13 26.41 15.67
CA THR A 176 -0.75 26.41 14.50
C THR A 176 -0.10 25.67 13.37
N VAL A 177 -0.66 24.52 12.98
CA VAL A 177 -0.21 23.72 11.82
C VAL A 177 -1.26 23.81 10.72
N LYS A 178 -0.82 24.13 9.51
CA LYS A 178 -1.66 24.22 8.31
C LYS A 178 -1.46 23.00 7.42
N THR A 179 -2.42 22.70 6.57
CA THR A 179 -2.29 21.62 5.59
C THR A 179 -1.15 21.87 4.60
N SER A 180 -0.82 23.15 4.29
CA SER A 180 0.37 23.50 3.50
C SER A 180 1.67 23.00 4.13
N ASP A 181 1.79 23.11 5.45
CA ASP A 181 3.01 22.71 6.17
C ASP A 181 3.25 21.20 6.06
N ILE A 182 2.16 20.41 5.99
CA ILE A 182 2.23 18.97 5.78
C ILE A 182 2.60 18.64 4.34
N HIS A 183 2.09 19.41 3.35
CA HIS A 183 2.40 19.20 1.94
C HIS A 183 3.84 19.56 1.57
N GLU A 184 4.37 20.64 2.13
CA GLU A 184 5.70 21.17 1.82
C GLU A 184 6.84 20.37 2.49
N ASN A 185 6.55 19.70 3.62
CA ASN A 185 7.53 18.97 4.42
C ASN A 185 7.27 17.46 4.43
N ASN A 186 6.66 16.94 3.40
CA ASN A 186 6.27 15.53 3.29
C ASN A 186 7.32 14.70 2.54
#